data_931d517deccaf2815fc16c60416aa074
#
_entry.id   931d517deccaf2815fc16c60416aa074
#
_cell.length_a   1.000
_cell.length_b   1.000
_cell.length_c   1.000
_cell.angle_alpha   90.00
_cell.angle_beta   90.00
_cell.angle_gamma   90.00
#
_symmetry.space_group_name_H-M   'P 1'
#
loop_
_entity.id
_entity.type
_entity.pdbx_description
1 polymer ?
#
loop_
_entity_poly.entity_id
_entity_poly.type
_entity_poly.pdbx_seq_one_letter_code
_entity_poly.pdbx_strand_id
1 'polypeptide(L)'
;MLASLSYAQVSLTALNTAYTQNFDGLANSGTSSTTLNGTLAGWYILETGSNSNTTYTASTGSATAGDTYSYGASASTERALGSIASSNLSSRYGAQFKNDTGNTIDQLQISYIGEEWRFDPARGTTIKDQITFEYSTDATSLTTGTWTAVTALLYETTNLTGTVGTRNGNDAAYRTSLSNTITGLNISAGQTFWIRFVDVNVSGTDDGLAVDDFSLTPKNSTLSVGDVIKSKNIFLKNTMVDNTLSFQTKGNASVKVYNTNGQLVKSATISAQNANVDVASLPKGNYVVTAVLDGETVSQKILKK
;
A
#
# COMPACT_ATOMS: atom_id res chain seq x y z
N MET A 1 -15.67 16.21 31.31
CA MET A 1 -14.57 15.46 30.68
C MET A 1 -15.13 14.73 29.47
N LEU A 2 -14.80 15.18 28.27
CA LEU A 2 -15.08 14.41 27.05
C LEU A 2 -14.07 13.27 27.02
N ALA A 3 -14.52 12.03 27.19
CA ALA A 3 -13.68 10.88 26.92
C ALA A 3 -13.34 10.88 25.44
N SER A 4 -12.08 11.10 25.10
CA SER A 4 -11.62 10.85 23.74
C SER A 4 -11.75 9.35 23.48
N LEU A 5 -12.62 8.98 22.55
CA LEU A 5 -12.65 7.61 22.03
C LEU A 5 -11.27 7.35 21.39
N SER A 6 -10.44 6.57 22.07
CA SER A 6 -9.19 6.08 21.50
C SER A 6 -9.54 4.91 20.61
N TYR A 7 -9.48 5.09 19.31
CA TYR A 7 -9.56 3.99 18.35
C TYR A 7 -8.30 3.12 18.46
N ALA A 8 -8.46 1.80 18.39
CA ALA A 8 -7.32 0.92 18.15
C ALA A 8 -6.70 1.30 16.79
N GLN A 9 -5.38 1.31 16.69
CA GLN A 9 -4.67 1.71 15.47
C GLN A 9 -3.59 0.68 15.15
N VAL A 10 -3.29 0.51 13.87
CA VAL A 10 -2.16 -0.30 13.41
C VAL A 10 -0.90 0.55 13.52
N SER A 11 0.07 0.11 14.32
CA SER A 11 1.37 0.78 14.45
C SER A 11 2.32 0.32 13.33
N LEU A 12 2.79 1.26 12.50
CA LEU A 12 3.83 1.01 11.51
C LEU A 12 5.19 1.36 12.13
N THR A 13 5.96 0.35 12.52
CA THR A 13 7.19 0.52 13.31
C THR A 13 8.46 0.60 12.49
N ALA A 14 8.43 0.25 11.21
CA ALA A 14 9.61 0.30 10.34
C ALA A 14 9.22 0.64 8.89
N LEU A 15 10.04 1.46 8.22
CA LEU A 15 9.95 1.65 6.78
C LEU A 15 10.29 0.35 6.03
N ASN A 16 9.70 0.18 4.86
CA ASN A 16 9.89 -0.97 3.97
C ASN A 16 9.48 -2.33 4.58
N THR A 17 8.72 -2.32 5.68
CA THR A 17 8.12 -3.51 6.29
C THR A 17 6.61 -3.50 6.02
N ALA A 18 6.11 -4.55 5.40
CA ALA A 18 4.70 -4.65 5.09
C ALA A 18 3.86 -4.98 6.33
N TYR A 19 2.76 -4.25 6.51
CA TYR A 19 1.62 -4.71 7.27
C TYR A 19 0.71 -5.51 6.36
N THR A 20 0.16 -6.62 6.82
CA THR A 20 -0.78 -7.46 6.05
C THR A 20 -2.03 -7.77 6.85
N GLN A 21 -3.16 -7.93 6.15
CA GLN A 21 -4.44 -8.35 6.71
C GLN A 21 -5.17 -9.23 5.69
N ASN A 22 -5.43 -10.49 6.05
CA ASN A 22 -6.12 -11.49 5.23
C ASN A 22 -7.57 -11.73 5.64
N PHE A 23 -8.10 -10.95 6.58
CA PHE A 23 -9.47 -11.01 7.09
C PHE A 23 -9.95 -12.37 7.65
N ASP A 24 -9.11 -13.37 7.77
CA ASP A 24 -9.43 -14.71 8.31
C ASP A 24 -9.95 -14.69 9.76
N GLY A 25 -9.74 -13.58 10.46
CA GLY A 25 -10.31 -13.35 11.79
C GLY A 25 -11.80 -13.01 11.80
N LEU A 26 -12.46 -12.83 10.65
CA LEU A 26 -13.89 -12.58 10.57
C LEU A 26 -14.70 -13.84 10.89
N ALA A 27 -15.95 -13.63 11.35
CA ALA A 27 -16.85 -14.74 11.61
C ALA A 27 -17.12 -15.55 10.34
N ASN A 28 -17.09 -16.88 10.45
CA ASN A 28 -17.34 -17.81 9.35
C ASN A 28 -18.74 -18.44 9.37
N SER A 29 -19.56 -18.02 10.32
CA SER A 29 -20.96 -18.44 10.46
C SER A 29 -21.78 -17.41 11.23
N GLY A 30 -23.07 -17.32 10.91
CA GLY A 30 -24.01 -16.43 11.60
C GLY A 30 -23.70 -14.94 11.41
N THR A 31 -24.13 -14.14 12.36
CA THR A 31 -23.99 -12.68 12.38
C THR A 31 -23.09 -12.26 13.55
N SER A 32 -22.23 -11.28 13.33
CA SER A 32 -21.27 -10.76 14.31
C SER A 32 -21.30 -9.23 14.33
N SER A 33 -20.76 -8.63 15.40
CA SER A 33 -20.69 -7.18 15.56
C SER A 33 -19.67 -6.55 14.62
N THR A 34 -19.99 -5.38 14.05
CA THR A 34 -19.04 -4.53 13.32
C THR A 34 -17.94 -3.95 14.22
N THR A 35 -18.06 -4.11 15.54
CA THR A 35 -16.98 -3.78 16.48
C THR A 35 -15.94 -4.90 16.46
N LEU A 36 -14.89 -4.72 15.68
CA LEU A 36 -13.85 -5.72 15.41
C LEU A 36 -12.77 -5.79 16.51
N ASN A 37 -13.05 -5.29 17.73
CA ASN A 37 -12.09 -5.25 18.83
C ASN A 37 -11.57 -6.65 19.18
N GLY A 38 -10.25 -6.84 18.98
CA GLY A 38 -9.54 -8.08 19.26
C GLY A 38 -9.47 -9.07 18.11
N THR A 39 -10.31 -8.93 17.07
CA THR A 39 -10.29 -9.84 15.91
C THR A 39 -9.44 -9.25 14.77
N LEU A 40 -9.68 -7.99 14.42
CA LEU A 40 -8.95 -7.25 13.39
C LEU A 40 -8.54 -5.90 13.97
N ALA A 41 -7.47 -5.88 14.76
CA ALA A 41 -7.03 -4.68 15.46
C ALA A 41 -6.73 -3.53 14.47
N GLY A 42 -7.33 -2.36 14.72
CA GLY A 42 -7.16 -1.17 13.88
C GLY A 42 -8.09 -1.09 12.68
N TRP A 43 -8.90 -2.13 12.40
CA TRP A 43 -9.91 -2.15 11.36
C TRP A 43 -11.29 -1.80 11.90
N TYR A 44 -12.09 -1.19 11.05
CA TYR A 44 -13.44 -0.69 11.36
C TYR A 44 -14.38 -0.97 10.21
N ILE A 45 -15.64 -1.24 10.54
CA ILE A 45 -16.76 -1.35 9.61
C ILE A 45 -17.77 -0.28 9.99
N LEU A 46 -18.32 0.41 9.01
CA LEU A 46 -19.39 1.39 9.19
C LEU A 46 -20.38 1.28 8.03
N GLU A 47 -21.62 1.10 8.37
CA GLU A 47 -22.74 1.22 7.45
C GLU A 47 -23.43 2.57 7.59
N THR A 48 -23.93 3.09 6.47
CA THR A 48 -24.74 4.31 6.42
C THR A 48 -25.97 4.09 5.53
N GLY A 49 -27.01 4.86 5.78
CA GLY A 49 -28.29 4.73 5.09
C GLY A 49 -29.42 4.27 6.03
N SER A 50 -30.64 4.13 5.51
CA SER A 50 -31.81 3.78 6.34
C SER A 50 -31.81 2.34 6.83
N ASN A 51 -31.06 1.45 6.18
CA ASN A 51 -30.93 0.04 6.55
C ASN A 51 -29.62 -0.27 7.27
N SER A 52 -28.84 0.76 7.63
CA SER A 52 -27.58 0.56 8.35
C SER A 52 -27.82 -0.09 9.71
N ASN A 53 -26.91 -0.98 10.08
CA ASN A 53 -26.92 -1.68 11.35
C ASN A 53 -25.51 -1.76 11.95
N THR A 54 -25.32 -2.53 13.03
CA THR A 54 -24.03 -2.69 13.73
C THR A 54 -23.52 -4.12 13.69
N THR A 55 -23.94 -4.87 12.68
CA THR A 55 -23.56 -6.26 12.48
C THR A 55 -23.05 -6.51 11.06
N TYR A 56 -22.33 -7.59 10.86
CA TYR A 56 -22.01 -8.17 9.57
C TYR A 56 -22.34 -9.66 9.58
N THR A 57 -22.58 -10.23 8.43
CA THR A 57 -23.06 -11.62 8.34
C THR A 57 -22.07 -12.48 7.50
N ALA A 58 -21.78 -13.69 7.97
CA ALA A 58 -21.02 -14.65 7.18
C ALA A 58 -21.85 -15.15 5.98
N SER A 59 -21.27 -15.07 4.78
CA SER A 59 -21.95 -15.44 3.54
C SER A 59 -21.04 -16.24 2.61
N THR A 60 -21.64 -17.13 1.85
CA THR A 60 -20.99 -17.85 0.74
C THR A 60 -21.27 -17.19 -0.63
N GLY A 61 -21.76 -15.93 -0.64
CA GLY A 61 -22.28 -15.27 -1.83
C GLY A 61 -23.76 -15.58 -2.12
N SER A 62 -24.43 -16.31 -1.24
CA SER A 62 -25.87 -16.63 -1.39
C SER A 62 -26.82 -15.51 -0.93
N ALA A 63 -26.33 -14.60 -0.08
CA ALA A 63 -27.09 -13.46 0.38
C ALA A 63 -27.40 -12.48 -0.77
N THR A 64 -28.56 -11.81 -0.68
CA THR A 64 -29.05 -10.87 -1.71
C THR A 64 -29.39 -9.50 -1.13
N ALA A 65 -29.39 -9.36 0.18
CA ALA A 65 -29.70 -8.09 0.86
C ALA A 65 -28.48 -7.18 0.86
N GLY A 66 -28.70 -5.86 0.81
CA GLY A 66 -27.66 -4.90 1.15
C GLY A 66 -27.23 -5.07 2.61
N ASP A 67 -25.96 -5.37 2.84
CA ASP A 67 -25.35 -5.60 4.16
C ASP A 67 -23.82 -5.70 4.02
N THR A 68 -23.11 -5.67 5.14
CA THR A 68 -21.69 -6.01 5.18
C THR A 68 -21.52 -7.51 5.43
N TYR A 69 -20.61 -8.13 4.71
CA TYR A 69 -20.42 -9.57 4.74
C TYR A 69 -18.98 -9.97 5.02
N SER A 70 -18.84 -11.08 5.74
CA SER A 70 -17.66 -11.92 5.75
C SER A 70 -17.87 -13.01 4.70
N TYR A 71 -17.25 -12.89 3.55
CA TYR A 71 -17.35 -13.88 2.48
C TYR A 71 -16.35 -15.02 2.64
N GLY A 72 -16.71 -16.21 2.18
CA GLY A 72 -15.87 -17.40 2.17
C GLY A 72 -16.70 -18.66 1.99
N ALA A 73 -16.08 -19.80 1.73
CA ALA A 73 -16.79 -21.07 1.65
C ALA A 73 -17.44 -21.41 3.02
N SER A 74 -18.46 -22.27 3.00
CA SER A 74 -19.16 -22.66 4.23
C SER A 74 -18.20 -23.24 5.27
N ALA A 75 -18.21 -22.67 6.47
CA ALA A 75 -17.34 -23.03 7.59
C ALA A 75 -15.81 -22.92 7.31
N SER A 76 -15.39 -22.31 6.19
CA SER A 76 -13.98 -22.01 5.94
C SER A 76 -13.46 -20.98 6.92
N THR A 77 -12.20 -21.07 7.30
CA THR A 77 -11.46 -20.04 8.04
C THR A 77 -10.90 -18.97 7.10
N GLU A 78 -10.82 -19.22 5.83
CA GLU A 78 -10.45 -18.24 4.82
C GLU A 78 -11.66 -17.34 4.55
N ARG A 79 -11.47 -16.01 4.73
CA ARG A 79 -12.54 -15.00 4.71
C ARG A 79 -12.09 -13.71 4.04
N ALA A 80 -12.97 -13.14 3.22
CA ALA A 80 -12.82 -11.80 2.66
C ALA A 80 -13.83 -10.83 3.27
N LEU A 81 -13.47 -9.57 3.45
CA LEU A 81 -14.35 -8.52 3.94
C LEU A 81 -15.02 -7.80 2.78
N GLY A 82 -16.34 -7.81 2.73
CA GLY A 82 -17.08 -7.22 1.61
C GLY A 82 -18.48 -6.79 1.95
N SER A 83 -19.26 -6.49 0.91
CA SER A 83 -20.63 -6.01 1.07
C SER A 83 -21.45 -6.24 -0.21
N ILE A 84 -22.74 -6.00 -0.10
CA ILE A 84 -23.66 -5.69 -1.19
C ILE A 84 -24.22 -4.30 -0.88
N ALA A 85 -23.95 -3.32 -1.72
CA ALA A 85 -24.54 -1.99 -1.56
C ALA A 85 -26.02 -2.00 -1.97
N SER A 86 -26.73 -0.94 -1.66
CA SER A 86 -28.09 -0.70 -2.12
C SER A 86 -28.43 0.78 -2.00
N SER A 87 -29.55 1.22 -2.56
CA SER A 87 -30.04 2.60 -2.38
C SER A 87 -30.23 3.02 -0.92
N ASN A 88 -30.34 2.05 -0.01
CA ASN A 88 -30.61 2.26 1.41
C ASN A 88 -29.45 1.88 2.32
N LEU A 89 -28.32 1.40 1.77
CA LEU A 89 -27.15 0.98 2.52
C LEU A 89 -25.89 1.16 1.71
N SER A 90 -24.89 1.80 2.32
CA SER A 90 -23.52 1.87 1.83
C SER A 90 -22.57 1.45 2.95
N SER A 91 -21.74 0.47 2.67
CA SER A 91 -20.72 -0.01 3.58
C SER A 91 -19.38 0.67 3.34
N ARG A 92 -18.69 0.97 4.43
CA ARG A 92 -17.30 1.42 4.46
C ARG A 92 -16.53 0.56 5.43
N TYR A 93 -15.38 0.09 5.03
CA TYR A 93 -14.48 -0.65 5.91
C TYR A 93 -13.05 -0.19 5.65
N GLY A 94 -12.27 -0.08 6.72
CA GLY A 94 -10.93 0.48 6.61
C GLY A 94 -10.18 0.43 7.93
N ALA A 95 -8.97 0.99 7.92
CA ALA A 95 -8.08 0.93 9.06
C ALA A 95 -7.45 2.27 9.39
N GLN A 96 -7.19 2.48 10.69
CA GLN A 96 -6.36 3.57 11.19
C GLN A 96 -4.93 3.08 11.37
N PHE A 97 -4.00 3.81 10.81
CA PHE A 97 -2.57 3.57 10.96
C PHE A 97 -1.91 4.72 11.73
N LYS A 98 -0.83 4.40 12.44
CA LYS A 98 0.05 5.38 13.06
C LYS A 98 1.47 5.18 12.55
N ASN A 99 2.10 6.26 12.19
CA ASN A 99 3.50 6.27 11.81
C ASN A 99 4.41 6.26 13.04
N ASP A 100 4.82 5.08 13.49
CA ASP A 100 5.79 4.88 14.57
C ASP A 100 7.19 4.49 14.03
N THR A 101 7.47 4.76 12.73
CA THR A 101 8.77 4.43 12.11
C THR A 101 9.91 5.36 12.54
N GLY A 102 9.60 6.47 13.21
CA GLY A 102 10.58 7.52 13.54
C GLY A 102 10.98 8.41 12.36
N ASN A 103 10.48 8.15 11.15
CA ASN A 103 10.75 8.90 9.93
C ASN A 103 9.45 9.40 9.29
N THR A 104 9.52 10.39 8.41
CA THR A 104 8.37 10.75 7.58
C THR A 104 8.07 9.63 6.57
N ILE A 105 6.82 9.26 6.42
CA ILE A 105 6.34 8.41 5.34
C ILE A 105 5.87 9.33 4.20
N ASP A 106 6.48 9.22 3.04
CA ASP A 106 6.11 9.99 1.84
C ASP A 106 5.50 9.14 0.73
N GLN A 107 5.52 7.80 0.91
CA GLN A 107 4.88 6.85 0.01
C GLN A 107 4.23 5.70 0.79
N LEU A 108 3.12 5.22 0.25
CA LEU A 108 2.45 3.99 0.70
C LEU A 108 2.33 3.05 -0.50
N GLN A 109 3.01 1.92 -0.45
CA GLN A 109 2.79 0.85 -1.42
C GLN A 109 1.64 -0.01 -0.90
N ILE A 110 0.56 -0.06 -1.68
CA ILE A 110 -0.67 -0.78 -1.35
C ILE A 110 -0.86 -1.92 -2.33
N SER A 111 -1.30 -3.07 -1.84
CA SER A 111 -1.85 -4.13 -2.68
C SER A 111 -2.97 -4.86 -1.95
N TYR A 112 -3.90 -5.42 -2.70
CA TYR A 112 -4.97 -6.26 -2.21
C TYR A 112 -5.58 -7.09 -3.34
N ILE A 113 -6.40 -8.06 -2.99
CA ILE A 113 -7.21 -8.84 -3.92
C ILE A 113 -8.65 -8.31 -3.84
N GLY A 114 -9.23 -7.97 -4.99
CA GLY A 114 -10.67 -7.75 -5.13
C GLY A 114 -11.35 -9.05 -5.56
N GLU A 115 -12.47 -9.40 -4.96
CA GLU A 115 -13.16 -10.68 -5.13
C GLU A 115 -14.64 -10.48 -5.41
N GLU A 116 -15.21 -11.26 -6.34
CA GLU A 116 -16.64 -11.32 -6.64
C GLU A 116 -17.23 -12.62 -6.05
N TRP A 117 -18.09 -12.46 -5.05
CA TRP A 117 -18.74 -13.58 -4.34
C TRP A 117 -20.17 -13.81 -4.79
N ARG A 118 -20.80 -12.79 -5.35
CA ARG A 118 -22.13 -12.84 -5.93
C ARG A 118 -22.20 -12.01 -7.19
N PHE A 119 -22.83 -12.54 -8.22
CA PHE A 119 -23.11 -11.84 -9.46
C PHE A 119 -24.61 -11.64 -9.63
N ASP A 120 -25.01 -10.42 -10.00
CA ASP A 120 -26.40 -10.12 -10.37
C ASP A 120 -26.46 -9.27 -11.65
N PRO A 121 -26.88 -9.85 -12.78
CA PRO A 121 -26.89 -9.17 -14.07
C PRO A 121 -28.02 -8.14 -14.24
N ALA A 122 -28.94 -7.96 -13.28
CA ALA A 122 -30.11 -7.09 -13.45
C ALA A 122 -29.75 -5.60 -13.61
N ARG A 123 -28.51 -5.18 -13.27
CA ARG A 123 -27.99 -3.84 -13.56
C ARG A 123 -27.65 -3.61 -15.05
N GLY A 124 -27.69 -4.66 -15.89
CA GLY A 124 -27.31 -4.61 -17.29
C GLY A 124 -25.82 -4.92 -17.54
N THR A 125 -25.41 -4.93 -18.80
CA THR A 125 -24.08 -5.39 -19.23
C THR A 125 -23.05 -4.26 -19.42
N THR A 126 -23.43 -3.03 -19.09
CA THR A 126 -22.55 -1.85 -19.26
C THR A 126 -22.18 -1.18 -17.94
N ILE A 127 -22.86 -1.52 -16.85
CA ILE A 127 -22.62 -0.97 -15.53
C ILE A 127 -21.74 -1.96 -14.74
N LYS A 128 -20.60 -1.50 -14.31
CA LYS A 128 -19.73 -2.26 -13.42
C LYS A 128 -20.03 -1.91 -11.98
N ASP A 129 -20.10 -2.91 -11.15
CA ASP A 129 -20.08 -2.70 -9.71
C ASP A 129 -18.66 -2.52 -9.21
N GLN A 130 -18.47 -1.79 -8.10
CA GLN A 130 -17.12 -1.34 -7.74
C GLN A 130 -16.93 -1.09 -6.25
N ILE A 131 -15.69 -1.33 -5.78
CA ILE A 131 -15.19 -0.89 -4.49
C ILE A 131 -14.10 0.15 -4.71
N THR A 132 -14.31 1.36 -4.19
CA THR A 132 -13.32 2.44 -4.26
C THR A 132 -12.35 2.34 -3.09
N PHE A 133 -11.05 2.44 -3.36
CA PHE A 133 -10.02 2.60 -2.33
C PHE A 133 -9.71 4.09 -2.12
N GLU A 134 -9.70 4.52 -0.87
CA GLU A 134 -9.41 5.90 -0.50
C GLU A 134 -8.48 5.99 0.72
N TYR A 135 -7.72 7.08 0.83
CA TYR A 135 -6.92 7.40 2.00
C TYR A 135 -7.18 8.83 2.50
N SER A 136 -6.85 9.07 3.76
CA SER A 136 -6.93 10.39 4.39
C SER A 136 -5.83 10.56 5.44
N THR A 137 -5.22 11.75 5.47
CA THR A 137 -4.21 12.12 6.47
C THR A 137 -4.76 13.02 7.58
N ASP A 138 -6.05 13.38 7.52
CA ASP A 138 -6.74 14.25 8.47
C ASP A 138 -8.02 13.62 9.07
N ALA A 139 -8.42 12.43 8.60
CA ALA A 139 -9.59 11.73 9.11
C ALA A 139 -9.38 11.26 10.55
N THR A 140 -10.49 11.27 11.32
CA THR A 140 -10.58 10.72 12.68
C THR A 140 -11.55 9.55 12.78
N SER A 141 -12.26 9.24 11.69
CA SER A 141 -13.16 8.10 11.53
C SER A 141 -13.33 7.79 10.04
N LEU A 142 -14.06 6.73 9.69
CA LEU A 142 -14.37 6.35 8.30
C LEU A 142 -15.20 7.39 7.52
N THR A 143 -15.73 8.43 8.18
CA THR A 143 -16.60 9.45 7.56
C THR A 143 -16.15 10.89 7.74
N THR A 144 -15.14 11.14 8.55
CA THR A 144 -14.60 12.48 8.79
C THR A 144 -13.38 12.75 7.92
N GLY A 145 -12.96 14.02 7.84
CA GLY A 145 -11.76 14.44 7.11
C GLY A 145 -11.93 14.47 5.60
N THR A 146 -10.83 14.70 4.92
CA THR A 146 -10.75 14.76 3.46
C THR A 146 -10.21 13.45 2.91
N TRP A 147 -10.97 12.83 2.00
CA TRP A 147 -10.61 11.54 1.42
C TRP A 147 -10.17 11.68 -0.03
N THR A 148 -9.10 10.99 -0.37
CA THR A 148 -8.55 10.96 -1.73
C THR A 148 -8.69 9.56 -2.31
N ALA A 149 -9.47 9.43 -3.37
CA ALA A 149 -9.62 8.19 -4.11
C ALA A 149 -8.37 7.88 -4.94
N VAL A 150 -7.98 6.61 -4.99
CA VAL A 150 -6.84 6.13 -5.78
C VAL A 150 -7.35 5.27 -6.92
N THR A 151 -7.52 5.86 -8.09
CA THR A 151 -8.13 5.19 -9.26
C THR A 151 -7.40 3.90 -9.67
N ALA A 152 -6.08 3.84 -9.50
CA ALA A 152 -5.29 2.63 -9.78
C ALA A 152 -5.56 1.47 -8.79
N LEU A 153 -6.26 1.75 -7.69
CA LEU A 153 -6.72 0.78 -6.70
C LEU A 153 -8.26 0.66 -6.69
N LEU A 154 -8.93 1.05 -7.76
CA LEU A 154 -10.35 0.82 -7.92
C LEU A 154 -10.55 -0.66 -8.32
N TYR A 155 -11.30 -1.40 -7.52
CA TYR A 155 -11.77 -2.72 -7.90
C TYR A 155 -13.11 -2.59 -8.61
N GLU A 156 -13.21 -3.09 -9.83
CA GLU A 156 -14.44 -3.16 -10.60
C GLU A 156 -14.74 -4.61 -10.97
N THR A 157 -16.00 -5.01 -10.93
CA THR A 157 -16.40 -6.35 -11.42
C THR A 157 -15.97 -6.52 -12.87
N THR A 158 -15.36 -7.67 -13.16
CA THR A 158 -14.94 -8.04 -14.51
C THR A 158 -16.04 -8.79 -15.27
N ASN A 159 -16.99 -9.37 -14.55
CA ASN A 159 -18.06 -10.18 -15.11
C ASN A 159 -19.31 -9.33 -15.30
N LEU A 160 -19.68 -9.06 -16.56
CA LEU A 160 -20.88 -8.28 -16.93
C LEU A 160 -22.01 -9.14 -17.49
N THR A 161 -21.76 -10.43 -17.68
CA THR A 161 -22.72 -11.40 -18.21
C THR A 161 -22.61 -12.72 -17.47
N GLY A 162 -23.69 -13.45 -17.37
CA GLY A 162 -23.71 -14.75 -16.71
C GLY A 162 -25.03 -15.03 -16.00
N THR A 163 -25.11 -16.16 -15.33
CA THR A 163 -26.26 -16.52 -14.50
C THR A 163 -26.13 -15.86 -13.13
N VAL A 164 -27.22 -15.25 -12.64
CA VAL A 164 -27.31 -14.72 -11.28
C VAL A 164 -26.96 -15.80 -10.24
N GLY A 165 -26.24 -15.43 -9.21
CA GLY A 165 -25.97 -16.33 -8.08
C GLY A 165 -24.56 -16.24 -7.53
N THR A 166 -24.27 -17.22 -6.70
CA THR A 166 -23.01 -17.35 -5.95
C THR A 166 -21.81 -17.54 -6.89
N ARG A 167 -20.69 -16.91 -6.52
CA ARG A 167 -19.35 -17.13 -7.06
C ARG A 167 -18.43 -17.59 -5.94
N ASN A 168 -17.34 -18.24 -6.30
CA ASN A 168 -16.24 -18.46 -5.37
C ASN A 168 -15.18 -17.39 -5.63
N GLY A 169 -15.14 -16.35 -4.80
CA GLY A 169 -14.20 -15.22 -4.94
C GLY A 169 -12.73 -15.63 -4.94
N ASN A 170 -12.42 -16.83 -4.43
CA ASN A 170 -11.08 -17.39 -4.46
C ASN A 170 -10.67 -17.99 -5.81
N ASP A 171 -11.62 -18.21 -6.73
CA ASP A 171 -11.30 -18.71 -8.06
C ASP A 171 -10.69 -17.62 -8.92
N ALA A 172 -9.69 -17.94 -9.71
CA ALA A 172 -8.98 -17.00 -10.58
C ALA A 172 -9.89 -16.22 -11.54
N ALA A 173 -11.08 -16.75 -11.86
CA ALA A 173 -12.07 -16.09 -12.72
C ALA A 173 -12.82 -14.94 -12.02
N TYR A 174 -12.78 -14.88 -10.69
CA TYR A 174 -13.58 -13.96 -9.87
C TYR A 174 -12.73 -13.10 -8.93
N ARG A 175 -11.40 -13.09 -9.11
CA ARG A 175 -10.48 -12.31 -8.31
C ARG A 175 -9.53 -11.48 -9.17
N THR A 176 -9.19 -10.30 -8.67
CA THR A 176 -8.28 -9.37 -9.34
C THR A 176 -7.25 -8.86 -8.34
N SER A 177 -5.97 -8.98 -8.68
CA SER A 177 -4.89 -8.37 -7.89
C SER A 177 -4.74 -6.90 -8.26
N LEU A 178 -4.82 -6.04 -7.26
CA LEU A 178 -4.61 -4.60 -7.41
C LEU A 178 -3.37 -4.18 -6.63
N SER A 179 -2.57 -3.30 -7.22
CA SER A 179 -1.42 -2.74 -6.53
C SER A 179 -1.08 -1.36 -7.07
N ASN A 180 -0.70 -0.44 -6.17
CA ASN A 180 -0.22 0.89 -6.52
C ASN A 180 0.68 1.46 -5.42
N THR A 181 1.49 2.45 -5.78
CA THR A 181 2.25 3.26 -4.83
C THR A 181 1.70 4.69 -4.81
N ILE A 182 1.13 5.09 -3.69
CA ILE A 182 0.70 6.47 -3.43
C ILE A 182 1.96 7.27 -3.08
N THR A 183 2.19 8.39 -3.75
CA THR A 183 3.39 9.23 -3.59
C THR A 183 3.01 10.65 -3.19
N GLY A 184 4.00 11.44 -2.77
CA GLY A 184 3.79 12.86 -2.41
C GLY A 184 3.10 13.04 -1.06
N LEU A 185 3.09 12.03 -0.21
CA LEU A 185 2.59 12.12 1.16
C LEU A 185 3.59 12.84 2.06
N ASN A 186 3.10 13.31 3.22
CA ASN A 186 3.95 13.89 4.27
C ASN A 186 3.40 13.50 5.64
N ILE A 187 3.47 12.20 5.95
CA ILE A 187 2.97 11.65 7.21
C ILE A 187 4.14 11.63 8.20
N SER A 188 4.17 12.62 9.09
CA SER A 188 5.25 12.76 10.08
C SER A 188 5.25 11.62 11.10
N ALA A 189 6.39 11.38 11.76
CA ALA A 189 6.48 10.43 12.86
C ALA A 189 5.46 10.79 13.96
N GLY A 190 4.73 9.78 14.43
CA GLY A 190 3.65 9.90 15.43
C GLY A 190 2.28 10.31 14.85
N GLN A 191 2.20 10.75 13.60
CA GLN A 191 0.94 11.12 12.96
C GLN A 191 0.12 9.86 12.60
N THR A 192 -1.21 9.98 12.67
CA THR A 192 -2.15 8.95 12.21
C THR A 192 -2.66 9.28 10.81
N PHE A 193 -3.06 8.25 10.08
CA PHE A 193 -3.76 8.34 8.81
C PHE A 193 -4.72 7.16 8.67
N TRP A 194 -5.63 7.26 7.70
CA TRP A 194 -6.64 6.25 7.45
C TRP A 194 -6.61 5.78 6.02
N ILE A 195 -7.02 4.52 5.83
CA ILE A 195 -7.46 3.99 4.53
C ILE A 195 -8.89 3.49 4.68
N ARG A 196 -9.63 3.49 3.58
CA ARG A 196 -10.94 2.84 3.52
C ARG A 196 -11.25 2.29 2.14
N PHE A 197 -12.09 1.29 2.15
CA PHE A 197 -12.81 0.78 1.00
C PHE A 197 -14.26 1.26 1.11
N VAL A 198 -14.82 1.70 0.00
CA VAL A 198 -16.22 2.16 -0.09
C VAL A 198 -16.90 1.36 -1.17
N ASP A 199 -17.91 0.61 -0.79
CA ASP A 199 -18.80 -0.07 -1.71
C ASP A 199 -19.80 0.95 -2.25
N VAL A 200 -19.78 1.17 -3.57
CA VAL A 200 -20.52 2.22 -4.26
C VAL A 200 -21.77 1.63 -4.88
N ASN A 201 -22.93 2.00 -4.37
CA ASN A 201 -24.18 1.59 -4.97
C ASN A 201 -24.28 2.02 -6.43
N VAL A 202 -24.53 1.07 -7.31
CA VAL A 202 -24.72 1.30 -8.74
C VAL A 202 -26.21 1.29 -9.10
N SER A 203 -26.56 1.71 -10.33
CA SER A 203 -27.95 1.67 -10.78
C SER A 203 -28.36 0.24 -11.11
N GLY A 204 -29.44 -0.23 -10.52
CA GLY A 204 -29.94 -1.60 -10.65
C GLY A 204 -29.62 -2.45 -9.44
N THR A 205 -29.09 -3.64 -9.65
CA THR A 205 -28.65 -4.54 -8.57
C THR A 205 -27.15 -4.49 -8.40
N ASP A 206 -26.70 -4.63 -7.18
CA ASP A 206 -25.28 -4.70 -6.84
C ASP A 206 -24.81 -6.17 -6.74
N ASP A 207 -23.52 -6.40 -7.03
CA ASP A 207 -22.86 -7.67 -6.81
C ASP A 207 -22.45 -7.82 -5.33
N GLY A 208 -22.06 -9.00 -4.92
CA GLY A 208 -21.36 -9.20 -3.66
C GLY A 208 -19.85 -9.10 -3.91
N LEU A 209 -19.28 -7.96 -3.59
CA LEU A 209 -17.85 -7.69 -3.77
C LEU A 209 -17.11 -7.70 -2.44
N ALA A 210 -15.85 -8.09 -2.45
CA ALA A 210 -15.00 -8.15 -1.26
C ALA A 210 -13.55 -7.77 -1.56
N VAL A 211 -12.82 -7.51 -0.48
CA VAL A 211 -11.37 -7.30 -0.49
C VAL A 211 -10.70 -8.32 0.41
N ASP A 212 -9.54 -8.81 -0.01
CA ASP A 212 -8.73 -9.76 0.73
C ASP A 212 -7.23 -9.52 0.54
N ASP A 213 -6.40 -10.22 1.30
CA ASP A 213 -4.93 -10.18 1.20
C ASP A 213 -4.35 -8.76 1.15
N PHE A 214 -4.92 -7.86 1.97
CA PHE A 214 -4.46 -6.47 2.02
C PHE A 214 -3.02 -6.38 2.52
N SER A 215 -2.22 -5.55 1.85
CA SER A 215 -0.85 -5.21 2.25
C SER A 215 -0.59 -3.72 2.11
N LEU A 216 0.06 -3.13 3.12
CA LEU A 216 0.52 -1.75 3.14
C LEU A 216 1.97 -1.70 3.57
N THR A 217 2.85 -1.15 2.71
CA THR A 217 4.27 -0.93 3.03
C THR A 217 4.56 0.57 3.07
N PRO A 218 4.90 1.13 4.24
CA PRO A 218 5.31 2.53 4.35
C PRO A 218 6.70 2.71 3.77
N LYS A 219 6.90 3.78 3.00
CA LYS A 219 8.18 4.11 2.38
C LYS A 219 8.52 5.58 2.54
N ASN A 220 9.80 5.87 2.43
CA ASN A 220 10.31 7.22 2.32
C ASN A 220 11.19 7.29 1.07
N SER A 221 10.81 8.15 0.12
CA SER A 221 11.53 8.37 -1.14
C SER A 221 12.73 9.29 -0.99
N THR A 222 12.88 9.97 0.19
CA THR A 222 14.14 10.65 0.41
C THR A 222 15.20 9.62 0.11
N LEU A 223 16.04 9.96 -0.87
CA LEU A 223 17.22 9.20 -1.21
C LEU A 223 17.91 8.78 0.11
N SER A 224 17.39 7.75 0.74
CA SER A 224 18.21 7.02 1.65
C SER A 224 19.36 6.66 0.74
N VAL A 225 20.51 7.21 1.03
CA VAL A 225 21.77 6.60 0.67
C VAL A 225 21.58 5.21 1.24
N GLY A 226 21.01 4.33 0.42
CA GLY A 226 20.67 2.97 0.83
C GLY A 226 21.93 2.45 1.47
N ASP A 227 21.79 1.75 2.58
CA ASP A 227 22.92 1.07 3.20
C ASP A 227 23.84 0.65 2.09
N VAL A 228 25.04 1.22 2.09
CA VAL A 228 26.05 0.92 1.10
C VAL A 228 26.06 -0.60 1.08
N ILE A 229 25.40 -1.19 0.08
CA ILE A 229 25.58 -2.61 -0.19
C ILE A 229 27.08 -2.65 -0.39
N LYS A 230 27.81 -3.06 0.64
CA LYS A 230 29.23 -3.30 0.53
C LYS A 230 29.33 -4.42 -0.47
N SER A 231 29.31 -4.05 -1.75
CA SER A 231 29.68 -4.99 -2.80
C SER A 231 31.01 -5.55 -2.34
N LYS A 232 31.11 -6.87 -2.22
CA LYS A 232 32.36 -7.51 -1.82
C LYS A 232 33.49 -7.16 -2.79
N ASN A 233 33.15 -6.58 -3.95
CA ASN A 233 34.05 -6.36 -5.07
C ASN A 233 34.42 -4.88 -5.29
N ILE A 234 33.50 -3.92 -4.96
CA ILE A 234 33.76 -2.48 -5.10
C ILE A 234 33.04 -1.69 -4.01
N PHE A 235 33.71 -0.70 -3.38
CA PHE A 235 33.10 0.32 -2.54
C PHE A 235 33.91 1.60 -2.45
N LEU A 236 33.26 2.74 -2.17
CA LEU A 236 33.88 4.04 -1.94
C LEU A 236 34.35 4.13 -0.49
N LYS A 237 35.61 4.54 -0.25
CA LYS A 237 36.24 4.63 1.08
C LYS A 237 35.99 5.96 1.79
N ASN A 238 35.75 7.06 1.05
CA ASN A 238 35.55 8.39 1.60
C ASN A 238 34.33 9.10 1.03
N THR A 239 33.52 9.65 1.90
CA THR A 239 32.31 10.41 1.54
C THR A 239 32.47 11.92 1.73
N MET A 240 33.48 12.34 2.49
CA MET A 240 33.94 13.73 2.60
C MET A 240 35.24 13.84 1.80
N VAL A 241 35.26 14.70 0.78
CA VAL A 241 36.28 14.68 -0.26
C VAL A 241 36.85 16.08 -0.48
N ASP A 242 38.15 16.21 -0.41
CA ASP A 242 38.85 17.42 -0.85
C ASP A 242 39.16 17.34 -2.35
N ASN A 243 40.12 16.50 -2.74
CA ASN A 243 40.54 16.40 -4.13
C ASN A 243 40.42 15.01 -4.75
N THR A 244 40.28 13.95 -3.94
CA THR A 244 40.37 12.57 -4.42
C THR A 244 39.28 11.69 -3.85
N LEU A 245 38.53 11.03 -4.73
CA LEU A 245 37.67 9.89 -4.36
C LEU A 245 38.53 8.63 -4.31
N SER A 246 38.45 7.90 -3.22
CA SER A 246 39.20 6.66 -3.03
C SER A 246 38.24 5.47 -2.97
N PHE A 247 38.54 4.45 -3.76
CA PHE A 247 37.75 3.22 -3.81
C PHE A 247 38.57 2.03 -3.29
N GLN A 248 37.87 0.97 -2.97
CA GLN A 248 38.36 -0.38 -3.00
C GLN A 248 37.65 -1.13 -4.11
N THR A 249 38.42 -1.75 -5.00
CA THR A 249 37.88 -2.55 -6.11
C THR A 249 38.78 -3.75 -6.36
N LYS A 250 38.19 -4.87 -6.78
CA LYS A 250 38.91 -6.09 -7.17
C LYS A 250 39.24 -6.14 -8.66
N GLY A 251 38.70 -5.24 -9.47
CA GLY A 251 38.89 -5.22 -10.91
C GLY A 251 38.72 -3.82 -11.50
N ASN A 252 38.61 -3.75 -12.83
CA ASN A 252 38.38 -2.50 -13.54
C ASN A 252 36.92 -2.06 -13.40
N ALA A 253 36.69 -0.85 -12.87
CA ALA A 253 35.36 -0.32 -12.66
C ALA A 253 35.18 1.04 -13.36
N SER A 254 33.99 1.28 -13.88
CA SER A 254 33.58 2.58 -14.42
C SER A 254 33.02 3.44 -13.28
N VAL A 255 33.56 4.63 -13.09
CA VAL A 255 33.10 5.60 -12.07
C VAL A 255 32.50 6.80 -12.77
N LYS A 256 31.33 7.25 -12.32
CA LYS A 256 30.65 8.47 -12.77
C LYS A 256 30.27 9.33 -11.58
N VAL A 257 30.44 10.64 -11.69
CA VAL A 257 30.06 11.64 -10.68
C VAL A 257 29.02 12.56 -11.27
N TYR A 258 27.92 12.73 -10.52
CA TYR A 258 26.80 13.58 -10.92
C TYR A 258 26.60 14.71 -9.92
N ASN A 259 26.22 15.88 -10.40
CA ASN A 259 25.80 16.97 -9.53
C ASN A 259 24.36 16.75 -9.01
N THR A 260 23.85 17.64 -8.17
CA THR A 260 22.51 17.58 -7.60
C THR A 260 21.37 17.67 -8.62
N ASN A 261 21.65 18.17 -9.84
CA ASN A 261 20.71 18.23 -10.96
C ASN A 261 20.73 16.96 -11.82
N GLY A 262 21.50 15.93 -11.42
CA GLY A 262 21.63 14.69 -12.18
C GLY A 262 22.56 14.76 -13.40
N GLN A 263 23.27 15.88 -13.62
CA GLN A 263 24.19 16.03 -14.73
C GLN A 263 25.52 15.32 -14.43
N LEU A 264 26.04 14.56 -15.41
CA LEU A 264 27.34 13.92 -15.33
C LEU A 264 28.44 15.00 -15.37
N VAL A 265 29.26 15.12 -14.31
CA VAL A 265 30.32 16.13 -14.19
C VAL A 265 31.73 15.53 -14.23
N LYS A 266 31.86 14.23 -14.00
CA LYS A 266 33.13 13.49 -14.11
C LYS A 266 32.88 12.04 -14.46
N SER A 267 33.76 11.47 -15.29
CA SER A 267 33.82 10.02 -15.57
C SER A 267 35.28 9.57 -15.51
N ALA A 268 35.51 8.37 -14.96
CA ALA A 268 36.83 7.76 -14.86
C ALA A 268 36.71 6.23 -14.86
N THR A 269 37.79 5.56 -15.24
CA THR A 269 37.95 4.11 -15.01
C THR A 269 39.00 3.92 -13.92
N ILE A 270 38.71 3.07 -12.95
CA ILE A 270 39.62 2.69 -11.87
C ILE A 270 39.96 1.20 -11.97
N SER A 271 41.06 0.80 -11.37
CA SER A 271 41.48 -0.60 -11.27
C SER A 271 41.92 -0.93 -9.84
N ALA A 272 42.15 -2.20 -9.56
CA ALA A 272 42.67 -2.62 -8.24
C ALA A 272 44.01 -1.96 -7.86
N GLN A 273 44.83 -1.60 -8.87
CA GLN A 273 46.12 -0.95 -8.67
C GLN A 273 46.00 0.59 -8.59
N ASN A 274 45.00 1.16 -9.25
CA ASN A 274 44.73 2.59 -9.23
C ASN A 274 43.23 2.86 -9.01
N ALA A 275 42.86 2.89 -7.74
CA ALA A 275 41.49 2.98 -7.27
C ALA A 275 41.10 4.40 -6.81
N ASN A 276 41.72 5.43 -7.40
CA ASN A 276 41.49 6.84 -7.05
C ASN A 276 40.95 7.61 -8.29
N VAL A 277 40.06 8.58 -8.01
CA VAL A 277 39.55 9.51 -9.02
C VAL A 277 39.82 10.94 -8.53
N ASP A 278 40.52 11.70 -9.32
CA ASP A 278 40.73 13.13 -9.08
C ASP A 278 39.46 13.92 -9.34
N VAL A 279 39.03 14.67 -8.34
CA VAL A 279 37.84 15.56 -8.33
C VAL A 279 38.22 17.00 -7.88
N ALA A 280 39.50 17.36 -7.92
CA ALA A 280 39.97 18.69 -7.52
C ALA A 280 39.29 19.83 -8.29
N SER A 281 38.98 19.60 -9.56
CA SER A 281 38.32 20.58 -10.45
C SER A 281 36.82 20.79 -10.19
N LEU A 282 36.19 19.93 -9.38
CA LEU A 282 34.76 20.07 -9.07
C LEU A 282 34.52 21.16 -8.00
N PRO A 283 33.52 22.01 -8.17
CA PRO A 283 33.10 22.97 -7.13
C PRO A 283 32.76 22.28 -5.81
N LYS A 284 32.85 23.03 -4.69
CA LYS A 284 32.37 22.57 -3.39
C LYS A 284 30.88 22.29 -3.45
N GLY A 285 30.43 21.19 -2.85
CA GLY A 285 29.00 20.84 -2.85
C GLY A 285 28.73 19.33 -2.74
N ASN A 286 27.47 18.98 -2.86
CA ASN A 286 27.00 17.60 -2.84
C ASN A 286 27.03 16.99 -4.25
N TYR A 287 27.47 15.74 -4.34
CA TYR A 287 27.51 14.95 -5.58
C TYR A 287 27.04 13.51 -5.29
N VAL A 288 26.61 12.84 -6.35
CA VAL A 288 26.35 11.40 -6.34
C VAL A 288 27.43 10.71 -7.18
N VAL A 289 28.08 9.74 -6.60
CA VAL A 289 29.11 8.91 -7.26
C VAL A 289 28.52 7.54 -7.51
N THR A 290 28.63 7.05 -8.75
CA THR A 290 28.29 5.67 -9.10
C THR A 290 29.54 4.95 -9.57
N ALA A 291 29.72 3.70 -9.18
CA ALA A 291 30.80 2.84 -9.67
C ALA A 291 30.22 1.49 -10.09
N VAL A 292 30.61 1.00 -11.25
CA VAL A 292 30.12 -0.26 -11.84
C VAL A 292 31.31 -1.19 -12.09
N LEU A 293 31.23 -2.41 -11.53
CA LEU A 293 32.19 -3.52 -11.74
C LEU A 293 31.39 -4.79 -12.03
N ASP A 294 31.58 -5.44 -13.15
CA ASP A 294 30.98 -6.72 -13.54
C ASP A 294 29.44 -6.76 -13.36
N GLY A 295 28.77 -5.64 -13.68
CA GLY A 295 27.33 -5.48 -13.53
C GLY A 295 26.85 -5.10 -12.13
N GLU A 296 27.72 -5.18 -11.11
CA GLU A 296 27.44 -4.64 -9.77
C GLU A 296 27.59 -3.11 -9.78
N THR A 297 26.59 -2.40 -9.24
CA THR A 297 26.61 -0.93 -9.13
C THR A 297 26.63 -0.51 -7.68
N VAL A 298 27.54 0.35 -7.32
CA VAL A 298 27.58 1.07 -6.04
C VAL A 298 27.26 2.54 -6.30
N SER A 299 26.35 3.11 -5.51
CA SER A 299 26.02 4.54 -5.55
C SER A 299 26.23 5.14 -4.17
N GLN A 300 26.90 6.29 -4.09
CA GLN A 300 27.20 6.96 -2.84
C GLN A 300 27.11 8.47 -3.00
N LYS A 301 26.46 9.13 -2.03
CA LYS A 301 26.49 10.59 -1.90
C LYS A 301 27.81 11.02 -1.26
N ILE A 302 28.43 12.08 -1.77
CA ILE A 302 29.63 12.68 -1.24
C ILE A 302 29.46 14.17 -1.03
N LEU A 303 30.25 14.72 -0.10
CA LEU A 303 30.44 16.16 0.10
C LEU A 303 31.84 16.55 -0.34
N LYS A 304 31.96 17.35 -1.40
CA LYS A 304 33.20 18.02 -1.83
C LYS A 304 33.38 19.28 -0.98
N LYS A 305 34.50 19.35 -0.28
CA LYS A 305 34.90 20.49 0.58
C LYS A 305 35.57 21.61 -0.19
#